data_7277c8d66bd65a75856da08db1785d36
#
_entry.id   7277c8d66bd65a75856da08db1785d36
#
_cell.length_a   1.000
_cell.length_b   1.000
_cell.length_c   1.000
_cell.angle_alpha   90.00
_cell.angle_beta   90.00
_cell.angle_gamma   90.00
#
_symmetry.space_group_name_H-M   'P 1'
#
loop_
_entity.id
_entity.type
_entity.pdbx_description
1 polymer ?
#
loop_
_entity_poly.entity_id
_entity_poly.type
_entity_poly.pdbx_seq_one_letter_code
_entity_poly.pdbx_strand_id
1 'polypeptide(L)'
;VSVIDLNTFKVIKTIDVGINLHRMELDQYGNIYVSSRGDYYDTYSETFVIDSNTDKVIEELPLLPNTEMAICRDSLYVYSTEWSYYTNSWTVSYAIYNTKTKKTDTRNFITDLTEKSIKIPYGIAINPETGEFFVTDAKDYVTPGTLYCFSRDGKKKWSVITGDIPAHIAFTDKKLKAIQ
;
A
#
# COMPACT_ATOMS: atom_id res chain seq x y z
N VAL A 1 -8.63 -15.08 2.13
CA VAL A 1 -7.56 -14.91 3.14
C VAL A 1 -7.52 -16.14 4.03
N SER A 2 -6.32 -16.67 4.33
CA SER A 2 -6.14 -17.84 5.20
C SER A 2 -5.70 -17.41 6.59
N VAL A 3 -6.31 -17.97 7.61
CA VAL A 3 -5.90 -17.85 9.02
C VAL A 3 -5.04 -19.06 9.36
N ILE A 4 -3.82 -18.81 9.81
CA ILE A 4 -2.80 -19.83 10.10
C ILE A 4 -2.49 -19.83 11.59
N ASP A 5 -2.60 -20.99 12.24
CA ASP A 5 -2.14 -21.19 13.60
C ASP A 5 -0.60 -21.22 13.65
N LEU A 6 0.01 -20.32 14.40
CA LEU A 6 1.47 -20.17 14.44
C LEU A 6 2.19 -21.29 15.20
N ASN A 7 1.50 -22.09 16.03
CA ASN A 7 2.12 -23.21 16.73
C ASN A 7 2.16 -24.47 15.86
N THR A 8 1.14 -24.66 15.05
CA THR A 8 1.01 -25.85 14.19
C THR A 8 1.34 -25.59 12.74
N PHE A 9 1.43 -24.33 12.30
CA PHE A 9 1.57 -23.88 10.93
C PHE A 9 0.50 -24.43 9.98
N LYS A 10 -0.69 -24.69 10.52
CA LYS A 10 -1.83 -25.18 9.74
C LYS A 10 -2.83 -24.07 9.49
N VAL A 11 -3.44 -24.10 8.31
CA VAL A 11 -4.63 -23.28 8.03
C VAL A 11 -5.76 -23.80 8.90
N ILE A 12 -6.29 -22.93 9.75
CA ILE A 12 -7.41 -23.25 10.66
C ILE A 12 -8.74 -22.67 10.18
N LYS A 13 -8.67 -21.68 9.27
CA LYS A 13 -9.85 -21.05 8.69
C LYS A 13 -9.51 -20.40 7.35
N THR A 14 -10.48 -20.33 6.46
CA THR A 14 -10.43 -19.51 5.23
C THR A 14 -11.54 -18.47 5.30
N ILE A 15 -11.21 -17.23 4.97
CA ILE A 15 -12.14 -16.10 4.88
C ILE A 15 -12.30 -15.79 3.40
N ASP A 16 -13.51 -15.93 2.88
CA ASP A 16 -13.82 -15.54 1.51
C ASP A 16 -13.87 -14.03 1.42
N VAL A 17 -13.03 -13.51 0.56
CA VAL A 17 -12.87 -12.08 0.28
C VAL A 17 -12.76 -11.97 -1.23
N GLY A 18 -12.94 -10.84 -1.83
CA GLY A 18 -12.85 -10.66 -3.27
C GLY A 18 -11.77 -11.49 -4.00
N ILE A 19 -11.61 -11.32 -5.25
CA ILE A 19 -10.67 -12.10 -6.07
C ILE A 19 -9.39 -11.29 -6.35
N ASN A 20 -8.31 -12.00 -6.68
CA ASN A 20 -7.03 -11.37 -7.05
C ASN A 20 -6.52 -10.41 -5.97
N LEU A 21 -6.44 -10.91 -4.73
CA LEU A 21 -6.01 -10.14 -3.56
C LEU A 21 -4.57 -9.67 -3.73
N HIS A 22 -4.28 -8.44 -3.30
CA HIS A 22 -3.00 -7.81 -3.55
C HIS A 22 -2.28 -7.35 -2.28
N ARG A 23 -2.84 -6.42 -1.51
CA ARG A 23 -2.23 -5.86 -0.31
C ARG A 23 -3.07 -6.11 0.92
N MET A 24 -2.41 -6.13 2.07
CA MET A 24 -3.05 -6.33 3.36
C MET A 24 -2.34 -5.48 4.42
N GLU A 25 -3.12 -4.71 5.17
CA GLU A 25 -2.65 -3.87 6.28
C GLU A 25 -3.52 -4.08 7.51
N LEU A 26 -2.92 -4.03 8.70
CA LEU A 26 -3.59 -4.18 9.98
C LEU A 26 -3.60 -2.85 10.73
N ASP A 27 -4.78 -2.38 11.16
CA ASP A 27 -4.88 -1.21 12.00
C ASP A 27 -4.72 -1.53 13.50
N GLN A 28 -4.62 -0.50 14.32
CA GLN A 28 -4.49 -0.63 15.77
C GLN A 28 -5.78 -1.09 16.49
N TYR A 29 -6.87 -1.20 15.76
CA TYR A 29 -8.18 -1.64 16.28
C TYR A 29 -8.47 -3.11 15.97
N GLY A 30 -7.56 -3.79 15.26
CA GLY A 30 -7.71 -5.18 14.86
C GLY A 30 -8.47 -5.37 13.55
N ASN A 31 -8.61 -4.34 12.72
CA ASN A 31 -9.17 -4.48 11.39
C ASN A 31 -8.07 -4.70 10.35
N ILE A 32 -8.27 -5.67 9.49
CA ILE A 32 -7.37 -5.98 8.38
C ILE A 32 -8.00 -5.44 7.10
N TYR A 33 -7.30 -4.54 6.43
CA TYR A 33 -7.67 -3.98 5.13
C TYR A 33 -7.04 -4.82 4.04
N VAL A 34 -7.84 -5.31 3.10
CA VAL A 34 -7.39 -6.19 2.02
C VAL A 34 -7.82 -5.60 0.69
N SER A 35 -6.87 -5.27 -0.19
CA SER A 35 -7.20 -4.84 -1.54
C SER A 35 -7.38 -6.04 -2.48
N SER A 36 -8.40 -5.95 -3.33
CA SER A 36 -8.73 -6.88 -4.42
C SER A 36 -8.61 -6.13 -5.74
N ARG A 37 -7.95 -6.72 -6.73
CA ARG A 37 -7.85 -6.15 -8.07
C ARG A 37 -9.03 -6.48 -8.96
N GLY A 38 -9.93 -7.37 -8.51
CA GLY A 38 -10.99 -7.88 -9.35
C GLY A 38 -10.47 -8.77 -10.50
N ASP A 39 -11.25 -8.93 -11.53
CA ASP A 39 -10.92 -9.75 -12.73
C ASP A 39 -10.70 -8.92 -14.01
N TYR A 40 -10.75 -7.59 -13.88
CA TYR A 40 -10.66 -6.62 -14.98
C TYR A 40 -11.84 -6.65 -15.99
N TYR A 41 -12.92 -7.36 -15.68
CA TYR A 41 -14.11 -7.49 -16.53
C TYR A 41 -15.39 -7.17 -15.75
N ASP A 42 -15.88 -8.14 -14.98
CA ASP A 42 -17.18 -8.06 -14.29
C ASP A 42 -17.04 -7.77 -12.79
N THR A 43 -15.88 -8.12 -12.21
CA THR A 43 -15.59 -7.89 -10.78
C THR A 43 -14.66 -6.72 -10.61
N TYR A 44 -15.16 -5.64 -10.01
CA TYR A 44 -14.37 -4.43 -9.79
C TYR A 44 -13.32 -4.61 -8.69
N SER A 45 -12.33 -3.72 -8.73
CA SER A 45 -11.33 -3.59 -7.67
C SER A 45 -11.97 -2.94 -6.45
N GLU A 46 -11.76 -3.54 -5.27
CA GLU A 46 -12.35 -3.10 -3.99
C GLU A 46 -11.36 -3.28 -2.86
N THR A 47 -11.66 -2.64 -1.73
CA THR A 47 -10.94 -2.88 -0.48
C THR A 47 -11.91 -3.42 0.57
N PHE A 48 -11.59 -4.59 1.10
CA PHE A 48 -12.38 -5.27 2.13
C PHE A 48 -11.79 -5.01 3.51
N VAL A 49 -12.64 -4.92 4.51
CA VAL A 49 -12.24 -4.83 5.92
C VAL A 49 -12.64 -6.11 6.63
N ILE A 50 -11.67 -6.78 7.24
CA ILE A 50 -11.87 -7.99 8.04
C ILE A 50 -11.64 -7.63 9.50
N ASP A 51 -12.57 -7.97 10.38
CA ASP A 51 -12.36 -7.96 11.83
C ASP A 51 -11.55 -9.21 12.23
N SER A 52 -10.33 -9.00 12.71
CA SER A 52 -9.42 -10.08 13.10
C SER A 52 -9.86 -10.86 14.35
N ASN A 53 -10.79 -10.33 15.16
CA ASN A 53 -11.31 -11.04 16.33
C ASN A 53 -12.39 -12.06 15.96
N THR A 54 -13.14 -11.76 14.89
CA THR A 54 -14.27 -12.61 14.44
C THR A 54 -13.95 -13.36 13.15
N ASP A 55 -12.86 -12.99 12.47
CA ASP A 55 -12.49 -13.49 11.13
C ASP A 55 -13.64 -13.32 10.12
N LYS A 56 -14.27 -12.18 10.11
CA LYS A 56 -15.37 -11.89 9.19
C LYS A 56 -15.10 -10.61 8.41
N VAL A 57 -15.48 -10.60 7.15
CA VAL A 57 -15.61 -9.35 6.38
C VAL A 57 -16.73 -8.52 6.99
N ILE A 58 -16.42 -7.30 7.39
CA ILE A 58 -17.34 -6.39 8.07
C ILE A 58 -17.70 -5.15 7.23
N GLU A 59 -16.89 -4.84 6.22
CA GLU A 59 -17.09 -3.64 5.40
C GLU A 59 -16.40 -3.81 4.04
N GLU A 60 -16.98 -3.22 3.01
CA GLU A 60 -16.39 -3.00 1.69
C GLU A 60 -16.21 -1.50 1.49
N LEU A 61 -15.00 -1.07 1.18
CA LEU A 61 -14.65 0.34 1.04
C LEU A 61 -14.45 0.68 -0.43
N PRO A 62 -15.16 1.68 -0.96
CA PRO A 62 -14.96 2.18 -2.30
C PRO A 62 -13.72 3.08 -2.36
N LEU A 63 -12.55 2.49 -2.07
CA LEU A 63 -11.27 3.15 -2.23
C LEU A 63 -10.80 3.10 -3.69
N LEU A 64 -9.61 3.65 -3.93
CA LEU A 64 -9.03 3.66 -5.27
C LEU A 64 -8.85 2.24 -5.82
N PRO A 65 -9.06 2.01 -7.11
CA PRO A 65 -8.84 0.71 -7.75
C PRO A 65 -7.35 0.33 -7.73
N ASN A 66 -7.05 -0.98 -7.79
CA ASN A 66 -5.67 -1.50 -7.79
C ASN A 66 -4.78 -0.91 -6.69
N THR A 67 -5.32 -0.81 -5.47
CA THR A 67 -4.75 -0.02 -4.39
C THR A 67 -3.48 -0.65 -3.81
N GLU A 68 -2.39 0.12 -3.83
CA GLU A 68 -1.25 -0.05 -2.93
C GLU A 68 -1.53 0.70 -1.64
N MET A 69 -1.13 0.15 -0.50
CA MET A 69 -1.48 0.73 0.78
C MET A 69 -0.37 0.58 1.83
N ALA A 70 -0.35 1.52 2.76
CA ALA A 70 0.43 1.46 3.99
C ALA A 70 -0.30 2.18 5.10
N ILE A 71 -0.22 1.67 6.32
CA ILE A 71 -0.92 2.22 7.46
C ILE A 71 0.05 2.84 8.48
N CYS A 72 -0.35 3.97 9.05
CA CYS A 72 0.30 4.55 10.20
C CYS A 72 -0.74 5.16 11.14
N ARG A 73 -0.85 4.63 12.36
CA ARG A 73 -1.87 5.04 13.34
C ARG A 73 -3.29 4.93 12.75
N ASP A 74 -4.03 6.04 12.70
CA ASP A 74 -5.39 6.10 12.17
C ASP A 74 -5.45 6.40 10.66
N SER A 75 -4.32 6.39 9.95
CA SER A 75 -4.26 6.79 8.55
C SER A 75 -3.79 5.64 7.67
N LEU A 76 -4.66 5.18 6.79
CA LEU A 76 -4.35 4.26 5.70
C LEU A 76 -4.09 5.10 4.45
N TYR A 77 -2.83 5.17 4.05
CA TYR A 77 -2.38 5.84 2.83
C TYR A 77 -2.54 4.88 1.66
N VAL A 78 -3.20 5.33 0.63
CA VAL A 78 -3.46 4.52 -0.55
C VAL A 78 -3.12 5.29 -1.81
N TYR A 79 -2.59 4.61 -2.79
CA TYR A 79 -2.53 5.10 -4.16
C TYR A 79 -2.90 4.00 -5.14
N SER A 80 -3.31 4.41 -6.31
CA SER A 80 -3.66 3.54 -7.42
C SER A 80 -2.89 3.99 -8.65
N THR A 81 -2.49 3.03 -9.47
CA THR A 81 -1.82 3.26 -10.74
C THR A 81 -2.58 2.54 -11.83
N GLU A 82 -3.15 3.29 -12.76
CA GLU A 82 -3.96 2.76 -13.85
C GLU A 82 -3.43 3.22 -15.20
N TRP A 83 -3.39 2.30 -16.17
CA TRP A 83 -3.05 2.63 -17.53
C TRP A 83 -4.29 3.15 -18.28
N SER A 84 -4.18 4.31 -18.87
CA SER A 84 -5.23 4.87 -19.75
C SER A 84 -4.90 4.63 -21.21
N TYR A 85 -5.69 3.80 -21.88
CA TYR A 85 -5.58 3.56 -23.33
C TYR A 85 -5.97 4.79 -24.17
N TYR A 86 -6.70 5.74 -23.59
CA TYR A 86 -7.07 6.98 -24.28
C TYR A 86 -5.93 7.98 -24.36
N THR A 87 -5.18 8.11 -23.28
CA THR A 87 -4.06 9.07 -23.17
C THR A 87 -2.70 8.43 -23.38
N ASN A 88 -2.63 7.09 -23.50
CA ASN A 88 -1.39 6.30 -23.53
C ASN A 88 -0.44 6.70 -22.40
N SER A 89 -0.99 6.84 -21.20
CA SER A 89 -0.23 7.24 -20.01
C SER A 89 -0.76 6.58 -18.74
N TRP A 90 0.09 6.53 -17.74
CA TRP A 90 -0.30 6.14 -16.39
C TRP A 90 -1.02 7.27 -15.67
N THR A 91 -2.13 6.96 -15.03
CA THR A 91 -2.82 7.84 -14.10
C THR A 91 -2.56 7.34 -12.69
N VAL A 92 -2.11 8.23 -11.81
CA VAL A 92 -1.90 7.93 -10.39
C VAL A 92 -2.88 8.74 -9.56
N SER A 93 -3.63 8.06 -8.72
CA SER A 93 -4.57 8.68 -7.78
C SER A 93 -4.13 8.39 -6.35
N TYR A 94 -4.38 9.33 -5.44
CA TYR A 94 -3.96 9.27 -4.05
C TYR A 94 -5.16 9.47 -3.14
N ALA A 95 -5.16 8.80 -1.98
CA ALA A 95 -6.12 9.05 -0.92
C ALA A 95 -5.55 8.68 0.46
N ILE A 96 -6.10 9.27 1.49
CA ILE A 96 -5.87 8.89 2.89
C ILE A 96 -7.22 8.54 3.49
N TYR A 97 -7.38 7.30 3.92
CA TYR A 97 -8.55 6.87 4.67
C TYR A 97 -8.25 6.90 6.17
N ASN A 98 -9.07 7.60 6.93
CA ASN A 98 -8.95 7.62 8.38
C ASN A 98 -9.74 6.44 8.97
N THR A 99 -9.02 5.45 9.53
CA THR A 99 -9.59 4.19 10.02
C THR A 99 -10.50 4.39 11.24
N LYS A 100 -10.29 5.47 12.01
CA LYS A 100 -11.10 5.81 13.17
C LYS A 100 -12.37 6.54 12.81
N THR A 101 -12.28 7.57 11.97
CA THR A 101 -13.44 8.42 11.61
C THR A 101 -14.18 7.93 10.38
N LYS A 102 -13.65 6.92 9.69
CA LYS A 102 -14.21 6.33 8.46
C LYS A 102 -14.37 7.35 7.32
N LYS A 103 -13.47 8.34 7.25
CA LYS A 103 -13.49 9.38 6.21
C LYS A 103 -12.32 9.25 5.27
N THR A 104 -12.57 9.45 3.99
CA THR A 104 -11.56 9.49 2.92
C THR A 104 -11.23 10.93 2.56
N ASP A 105 -9.93 11.22 2.42
CA ASP A 105 -9.38 12.45 1.87
C ASP A 105 -8.64 12.08 0.57
N THR A 106 -9.03 12.64 -0.56
CA THR A 106 -8.49 12.32 -1.89
C THR A 106 -7.35 13.23 -2.32
N ARG A 107 -6.83 14.06 -1.42
CA ARG A 107 -5.65 14.86 -1.75
C ARG A 107 -4.38 14.00 -1.87
N ASN A 108 -3.46 14.46 -2.70
CA ASN A 108 -2.14 13.87 -2.78
C ASN A 108 -1.38 14.10 -1.46
N PHE A 109 -0.80 13.06 -0.91
CA PHE A 109 0.01 13.14 0.30
C PHE A 109 1.49 13.49 0.02
N ILE A 110 1.93 13.51 -1.24
CA ILE A 110 3.19 14.12 -1.66
C ILE A 110 2.90 15.60 -1.97
N THR A 111 3.48 16.52 -1.20
CA THR A 111 3.04 17.93 -1.17
C THR A 111 4.00 18.92 -1.83
N ASP A 112 5.13 18.43 -2.33
CA ASP A 112 6.21 19.25 -2.91
C ASP A 112 6.40 19.06 -4.42
N LEU A 113 5.42 18.48 -5.09
CA LEU A 113 5.41 18.16 -6.52
C LEU A 113 6.43 17.08 -6.94
N THR A 114 7.05 16.37 -6.01
CA THR A 114 7.97 15.26 -6.34
C THR A 114 7.24 14.12 -7.07
N GLU A 115 5.93 13.96 -6.87
CA GLU A 115 5.09 12.97 -7.56
C GLU A 115 5.20 13.09 -9.09
N LYS A 116 5.45 14.27 -9.62
CA LYS A 116 5.65 14.50 -11.07
C LYS A 116 6.94 13.86 -11.62
N SER A 117 7.88 13.54 -10.73
CA SER A 117 9.13 12.84 -11.06
C SER A 117 9.00 11.33 -10.93
N ILE A 118 7.96 10.83 -10.29
CA ILE A 118 7.67 9.41 -10.12
C ILE A 118 6.85 8.95 -11.32
N LYS A 119 7.41 8.04 -12.10
CA LYS A 119 6.74 7.55 -13.33
C LYS A 119 5.69 6.50 -13.00
N ILE A 120 6.08 5.47 -12.27
CA ILE A 120 5.22 4.36 -11.88
C ILE A 120 5.47 4.07 -10.40
N PRO A 121 4.70 4.70 -9.50
CA PRO A 121 4.78 4.36 -8.08
C PRO A 121 4.40 2.88 -7.91
N TYR A 122 5.21 2.14 -7.15
CA TYR A 122 5.10 0.69 -7.11
C TYR A 122 5.04 0.08 -5.71
N GLY A 123 5.69 0.67 -4.73
CA GLY A 123 5.63 0.27 -3.34
C GLY A 123 5.51 1.47 -2.42
N ILE A 124 4.79 1.31 -1.32
CA ILE A 124 4.67 2.30 -0.25
C ILE A 124 4.91 1.65 1.10
N ALA A 125 5.60 2.35 1.99
CA ALA A 125 5.73 1.97 3.39
C ALA A 125 5.86 3.21 4.26
N ILE A 126 5.46 3.11 5.53
CA ILE A 126 5.54 4.21 6.49
C ILE A 126 6.30 3.72 7.72
N ASN A 127 7.31 4.48 8.14
CA ASN A 127 8.01 4.21 9.38
C ASN A 127 7.04 4.48 10.55
N PRO A 128 6.70 3.46 11.36
CA PRO A 128 5.69 3.60 12.41
C PRO A 128 6.13 4.54 13.54
N GLU A 129 7.44 4.74 13.73
CA GLU A 129 7.98 5.60 14.78
C GLU A 129 7.99 7.07 14.34
N THR A 130 8.55 7.35 13.16
CA THR A 130 8.77 8.72 12.68
C THR A 130 7.61 9.27 11.88
N GLY A 131 6.81 8.40 11.26
CA GLY A 131 5.76 8.77 10.29
C GLY A 131 6.33 9.22 8.94
N GLU A 132 7.62 9.06 8.72
CA GLU A 132 8.22 9.21 7.39
C GLU A 132 7.70 8.13 6.47
N PHE A 133 7.37 8.49 5.25
CA PHE A 133 6.91 7.51 4.27
C PHE A 133 7.85 7.38 3.09
N PHE A 134 7.78 6.23 2.47
CA PHE A 134 8.67 5.81 1.41
C PHE A 134 7.83 5.36 0.23
N VAL A 135 8.17 5.85 -0.96
CA VAL A 135 7.54 5.44 -2.21
C VAL A 135 8.63 4.99 -3.16
N THR A 136 8.40 3.88 -3.83
CA THR A 136 9.30 3.41 -4.88
C THR A 136 8.73 3.73 -6.26
N ASP A 137 9.62 4.00 -7.21
CA ASP A 137 9.31 4.22 -8.61
C ASP A 137 9.89 3.06 -9.43
N ALA A 138 9.06 2.27 -10.07
CA ALA A 138 9.45 1.20 -10.97
C ALA A 138 9.81 1.69 -12.38
N LYS A 139 9.60 2.97 -12.67
CA LYS A 139 9.91 3.65 -13.95
C LYS A 139 9.28 3.00 -15.18
N ASP A 140 9.95 2.02 -15.76
CA ASP A 140 9.57 1.30 -16.97
C ASP A 140 9.66 -0.21 -16.80
N TYR A 141 9.81 -0.69 -15.55
CA TYR A 141 9.99 -2.09 -15.17
C TYR A 141 11.28 -2.76 -15.67
N VAL A 142 12.20 -2.01 -16.26
CA VAL A 142 13.46 -2.51 -16.83
C VAL A 142 14.66 -1.75 -16.29
N THR A 143 14.56 -0.42 -16.20
CA THR A 143 15.65 0.39 -15.66
C THR A 143 15.62 0.40 -14.12
N PRO A 144 16.81 0.50 -13.47
CA PRO A 144 16.88 0.59 -12.03
C PRO A 144 15.92 1.64 -11.46
N GLY A 145 15.11 1.22 -10.49
CA GLY A 145 14.10 2.04 -9.85
C GLY A 145 14.69 3.12 -8.96
N THR A 146 13.80 3.83 -8.26
CA THR A 146 14.20 4.85 -7.29
C THR A 146 13.36 4.70 -6.03
N LEU A 147 14.01 4.73 -4.88
CA LEU A 147 13.37 4.88 -3.59
C LEU A 147 13.37 6.35 -3.18
N TYR A 148 12.21 6.88 -2.86
CA TYR A 148 12.02 8.22 -2.31
C TYR A 148 11.64 8.13 -0.84
N CYS A 149 12.25 8.98 -0.02
CA CYS A 149 11.86 9.19 1.37
C CYS A 149 11.23 10.57 1.52
N PHE A 150 10.08 10.61 2.17
CA PHE A 150 9.34 11.82 2.45
C PHE A 150 9.19 12.03 3.96
N SER A 151 9.16 13.30 4.37
CA SER A 151 8.74 13.67 5.70
C SER A 151 7.23 13.42 5.88
N ARG A 152 6.76 13.38 7.11
CA ARG A 152 5.35 13.16 7.45
C ARG A 152 4.39 14.16 6.78
N ASP A 153 4.86 15.37 6.48
CA ASP A 153 4.11 16.42 5.79
C ASP A 153 4.19 16.36 4.26
N GLY A 154 4.80 15.30 3.71
CA GLY A 154 4.80 15.01 2.28
C GLY A 154 5.92 15.66 1.48
N LYS A 155 6.98 16.14 2.11
CA LYS A 155 8.12 16.75 1.43
C LYS A 155 9.27 15.75 1.28
N LYS A 156 9.85 15.69 0.10
CA LYS A 156 11.01 14.83 -0.17
C LYS A 156 12.19 15.20 0.72
N LYS A 157 12.74 14.22 1.41
CA LYS A 157 13.98 14.33 2.19
C LYS A 157 15.18 13.90 1.38
N TRP A 158 15.08 12.77 0.71
CA TRP A 158 16.14 12.21 -0.13
C TRP A 158 15.56 11.17 -1.10
N SER A 159 16.40 10.73 -2.02
CA SER A 159 16.10 9.60 -2.90
C SER A 159 17.39 8.85 -3.24
N VAL A 160 17.26 7.57 -3.58
CA VAL A 160 18.38 6.70 -3.96
C VAL A 160 17.94 5.75 -5.07
N ILE A 161 18.87 5.44 -5.97
CA ILE A 161 18.65 4.43 -7.02
C ILE A 161 18.65 3.05 -6.35
N THR A 162 17.72 2.20 -6.77
CA THR A 162 17.55 0.81 -6.30
C THR A 162 17.80 -0.17 -7.45
N GLY A 163 17.55 -1.45 -7.21
CA GLY A 163 17.39 -2.44 -8.29
C GLY A 163 16.09 -2.22 -9.07
N ASP A 164 15.83 -3.10 -10.02
CA ASP A 164 14.63 -3.06 -10.86
C ASP A 164 13.39 -3.39 -10.02
N ILE A 165 12.26 -2.79 -10.37
CA ILE A 165 10.93 -3.06 -9.79
C ILE A 165 10.95 -3.13 -8.24
N PRO A 166 11.38 -2.07 -7.53
CA PRO A 166 11.44 -2.07 -6.08
C PRO A 166 10.01 -2.04 -5.51
N ALA A 167 9.57 -3.14 -4.90
CA ALA A 167 8.17 -3.32 -4.50
C ALA A 167 7.94 -3.23 -2.98
N HIS A 168 8.86 -3.79 -2.19
CA HIS A 168 8.65 -3.99 -0.77
C HIS A 168 9.72 -3.33 0.08
N ILE A 169 9.29 -2.75 1.20
CA ILE A 169 10.15 -2.09 2.17
C ILE A 169 9.85 -2.69 3.54
N ALA A 170 10.89 -3.09 4.26
CA ALA A 170 10.78 -3.55 5.63
C ALA A 170 11.64 -2.66 6.55
N PHE A 171 11.10 -2.32 7.69
CA PHE A 171 11.83 -1.62 8.75
C PHE A 171 12.38 -2.61 9.74
N THR A 172 13.59 -2.36 10.23
CA THR A 172 14.24 -3.18 11.27
C THR A 172 15.04 -2.29 12.21
N ASP A 173 15.01 -2.61 13.47
CA ASP A 173 15.87 -2.05 14.52
C ASP A 173 17.25 -2.73 14.59
N LYS A 174 17.41 -3.85 13.88
CA LYS A 174 18.68 -4.58 13.84
C LYS A 174 19.69 -3.84 12.98
N LYS A 175 20.79 -3.40 13.60
CA LYS A 175 21.93 -2.88 12.85
C LYS A 175 22.53 -4.00 11.99
N LEU A 176 22.60 -3.78 10.68
CA LEU A 176 23.38 -4.66 9.81
C LEU A 176 24.83 -4.62 10.28
N LYS A 177 25.41 -5.80 10.55
CA LYS A 177 26.86 -5.89 10.71
C LYS A 177 27.49 -5.52 9.38
N ALA A 178 28.41 -4.56 9.39
CA ALA A 178 29.19 -4.26 8.18
C ALA A 178 29.81 -5.57 7.70
N ILE A 179 29.56 -5.94 6.45
CA ILE A 179 30.27 -7.03 5.80
C ILE A 179 31.69 -6.49 5.60
N GLN A 180 32.65 -7.04 6.35
CA GLN A 180 34.08 -6.78 6.18
C GLN A 180 34.58 -7.45 4.92
#